data_2256ab476f0500946429a7cbdf6d654f
#
_entry.id   2256ab476f0500946429a7cbdf6d654f
#
_cell.length_a   1.000
_cell.length_b   1.000
_cell.length_c   1.000
_cell.angle_alpha   90.00
_cell.angle_beta   90.00
_cell.angle_gamma   90.00
#
_symmetry.space_group_name_H-M   'P 1'
#
loop_
_entity.id
_entity.type
_entity.pdbx_description
1 polymer ?
#
loop_
_entity_poly.entity_id
_entity_poly.type
_entity_poly.pdbx_seq_one_letter_code
_entity_poly.pdbx_strand_id
1 'polypeptide(L)'
;MIIAIIAAAIIVVAGCAAALTVIGGDDKEVEVNPDESSIRLRIYGNANGDDYINNDDIKIVQKIIDENIVDWKKTYYFADADHDGKITENDIDVIKKIINGEKTKMWYENCFSTKDKLDGSNDRIDSYVNYPIGTKVGCEYLALDLLNALGVYNYMTAVDASTASIYDDSTYPGVRSLPVIGPKDGFDLESLAKLHKNGTIETVVMWTGGTATNYLWDTAQKSGLADEISFVMVPCQGKNCVNGVLMLACMFGDQALSEKYVKWYDEGLDLLDKIGDTVDKKTVLVVQMFNNTTKSGLQAYKQYQSPALWFSEIVNFVENTAGNKGFLKLGSAEALQAQLEQYNTSEMIVMTQPSADGTYENYNSWVEKKMNELFVNLPIYENQKIYTIDFTLMPFLGGPAACYLLAAQLYPDAFSMEDAFAFVQEYIDNFMPVKHDAHYGFTYTGDGYYPYKG
;
A
#
# COMPACT_ATOMS: atom_id res chain seq x y z
N MET A 1 -34.56 14.35 11.41
CA MET A 1 -35.12 13.06 11.03
C MET A 1 -34.18 12.35 10.03
N ILE A 2 -32.91 12.78 9.96
CA ILE A 2 -31.86 12.23 9.08
C ILE A 2 -30.81 11.46 9.89
N ILE A 3 -30.71 11.68 11.20
CA ILE A 3 -29.77 10.99 12.10
C ILE A 3 -30.20 9.53 12.43
N ALA A 4 -31.43 9.13 12.08
CA ALA A 4 -31.90 7.77 12.35
C ALA A 4 -31.64 6.75 11.21
N ILE A 5 -31.11 7.17 10.07
CA ILE A 5 -30.85 6.29 8.92
C ILE A 5 -29.41 5.80 8.94
N ILE A 6 -28.49 6.57 9.52
CA ILE A 6 -27.06 6.17 9.65
C ILE A 6 -26.88 5.07 10.70
N ALA A 7 -27.74 5.01 11.72
CA ALA A 7 -27.71 3.95 12.73
C ALA A 7 -28.29 2.60 12.26
N ALA A 8 -29.01 2.57 11.12
CA ALA A 8 -29.61 1.35 10.58
C ALA A 8 -28.74 0.68 9.49
N ALA A 9 -27.78 1.39 8.92
CA ALA A 9 -26.85 0.83 7.94
C ALA A 9 -25.67 0.08 8.59
N ILE A 10 -25.38 0.34 9.86
CA ILE A 10 -24.30 -0.31 10.61
C ILE A 10 -24.66 -1.74 11.11
N ILE A 11 -25.91 -2.16 11.01
CA ILE A 11 -26.37 -3.45 11.56
C ILE A 11 -26.49 -4.57 10.49
N VAL A 12 -26.27 -4.30 9.22
CA VAL A 12 -26.45 -5.32 8.15
C VAL A 12 -25.15 -5.79 7.50
N VAL A 13 -23.99 -5.27 7.89
CA VAL A 13 -22.69 -5.66 7.31
C VAL A 13 -21.91 -6.67 8.17
N ALA A 14 -22.59 -7.45 8.99
CA ALA A 14 -22.01 -8.57 9.71
C ALA A 14 -22.32 -9.90 9.00
N GLY A 15 -21.87 -10.07 7.76
CA GLY A 15 -22.28 -11.21 6.97
C GLY A 15 -21.21 -11.95 6.16
N CYS A 16 -19.94 -11.59 6.23
CA CYS A 16 -18.86 -12.42 5.63
C CYS A 16 -17.49 -12.26 6.29
N ALA A 17 -17.41 -11.64 7.48
CA ALA A 17 -16.26 -11.87 8.34
C ALA A 17 -16.68 -12.95 9.34
N ALA A 18 -16.02 -14.10 9.35
CA ALA A 18 -16.20 -15.10 10.40
C ALA A 18 -15.82 -14.46 11.74
N ALA A 19 -16.81 -13.84 12.39
CA ALA A 19 -16.67 -13.35 13.73
C ALA A 19 -16.55 -14.53 14.66
N LEU A 20 -15.37 -14.83 15.13
CA LEU A 20 -15.11 -15.71 16.25
C LEU A 20 -15.65 -15.07 17.53
N THR A 21 -16.94 -15.27 17.81
CA THR A 21 -17.43 -15.13 19.17
C THR A 21 -17.08 -16.41 19.94
N VAL A 22 -16.18 -16.27 20.87
CA VAL A 22 -15.88 -17.30 21.87
C VAL A 22 -17.13 -17.50 22.73
N ILE A 23 -17.93 -18.53 22.41
CA ILE A 23 -18.85 -19.18 23.35
C ILE A 23 -18.46 -20.66 23.34
N GLY A 24 -18.11 -21.14 24.51
CA GLY A 24 -17.55 -22.44 24.75
C GLY A 24 -18.37 -23.62 24.23
N GLY A 25 -17.63 -24.66 23.78
CA GLY A 25 -18.06 -26.02 23.64
C GLY A 25 -18.58 -26.38 22.26
N ASP A 26 -17.67 -26.81 21.42
CA ASP A 26 -17.72 -28.00 20.56
C ASP A 26 -16.56 -27.89 19.56
N ASP A 27 -15.77 -28.93 19.43
CA ASP A 27 -14.67 -29.05 18.47
C ASP A 27 -15.22 -28.96 17.04
N LYS A 28 -15.40 -27.74 16.54
CA LYS A 28 -15.54 -27.52 15.10
C LYS A 28 -14.14 -27.44 14.52
N GLU A 29 -13.84 -28.40 13.64
CA GLU A 29 -12.68 -28.37 12.79
C GLU A 29 -12.53 -26.97 12.17
N VAL A 30 -11.40 -26.32 12.45
CA VAL A 30 -11.00 -25.09 11.77
C VAL A 30 -10.51 -25.51 10.39
N GLU A 31 -11.47 -25.67 9.47
CA GLU A 31 -11.17 -25.93 8.07
C GLU A 31 -10.95 -24.58 7.39
N VAL A 32 -9.74 -24.04 7.50
CA VAL A 32 -9.32 -22.90 6.67
C VAL A 32 -8.45 -23.49 5.57
N ASN A 33 -8.95 -23.46 4.36
CA ASN A 33 -8.20 -23.75 3.16
C ASN A 33 -8.31 -22.53 2.22
N PRO A 34 -7.67 -21.40 2.59
CA PRO A 34 -7.68 -20.23 1.74
C PRO A 34 -6.93 -20.54 0.45
N ASP A 35 -7.39 -20.01 -0.66
CA ASP A 35 -6.57 -19.92 -1.86
C ASP A 35 -5.29 -19.14 -1.49
N GLU A 36 -4.12 -19.66 -1.87
CA GLU A 36 -2.83 -19.02 -1.59
C GLU A 36 -2.82 -17.52 -1.93
N SER A 37 -3.51 -17.12 -2.99
CA SER A 37 -3.61 -15.72 -3.43
C SER A 37 -4.40 -14.83 -2.45
N SER A 38 -5.22 -15.41 -1.58
CA SER A 38 -6.02 -14.68 -0.58
C SER A 38 -5.30 -14.49 0.75
N ILE A 39 -4.18 -15.18 1.01
CA ILE A 39 -3.42 -15.06 2.25
C ILE A 39 -2.71 -13.71 2.29
N ARG A 40 -3.05 -12.89 3.28
CA ARG A 40 -2.50 -11.55 3.46
C ARG A 40 -1.24 -11.54 4.32
N LEU A 41 -1.22 -12.27 5.43
CA LEU A 41 -0.05 -12.40 6.30
C LEU A 41 0.88 -13.51 5.79
N ARG A 42 1.83 -13.12 4.93
CA ARG A 42 2.74 -14.03 4.22
C ARG A 42 4.03 -14.29 5.02
N ILE A 43 3.86 -14.76 6.24
CA ILE A 43 4.94 -15.11 7.17
C ILE A 43 4.88 -16.61 7.47
N TYR A 44 6.01 -17.29 7.40
CA TYR A 44 6.14 -18.67 7.78
C TYR A 44 5.87 -18.84 9.29
N GLY A 45 4.96 -19.70 9.62
CA GLY A 45 4.32 -19.86 10.93
C GLY A 45 2.84 -19.49 10.92
N ASN A 46 2.33 -18.78 9.87
CA ASN A 46 0.90 -18.56 9.63
C ASN A 46 0.30 -19.79 8.92
N ALA A 47 0.12 -20.88 9.66
CA ALA A 47 -0.24 -22.17 9.10
C ALA A 47 -1.70 -22.26 8.65
N ASN A 48 -2.60 -21.49 9.28
CA ASN A 48 -4.03 -21.44 8.94
C ASN A 48 -4.35 -20.41 7.84
N GLY A 49 -3.39 -19.52 7.50
CA GLY A 49 -3.52 -18.52 6.45
C GLY A 49 -4.42 -17.31 6.80
N ASP A 50 -4.69 -17.06 8.08
CA ASP A 50 -5.40 -15.86 8.53
C ASP A 50 -4.46 -14.64 8.70
N ASP A 51 -4.91 -13.61 9.40
CA ASP A 51 -4.14 -12.38 9.59
C ASP A 51 -3.27 -12.37 10.86
N TYR A 52 -3.19 -13.48 11.59
CA TYR A 52 -2.51 -13.56 12.87
C TYR A 52 -1.67 -14.83 13.00
N ILE A 53 -0.53 -14.73 13.68
CA ILE A 53 0.20 -15.92 14.16
C ILE A 53 -0.17 -16.14 15.61
N ASN A 54 -0.83 -17.26 15.91
CA ASN A 54 -1.36 -17.56 17.23
C ASN A 54 -1.43 -19.10 17.51
N ASN A 55 -2.16 -19.51 18.56
CA ASN A 55 -2.26 -20.91 18.92
C ASN A 55 -3.04 -21.78 17.91
N ASP A 56 -3.82 -21.19 17.02
CA ASP A 56 -4.54 -21.96 16.00
C ASP A 56 -3.59 -22.45 14.92
N ASP A 57 -2.50 -21.72 14.64
CA ASP A 57 -1.42 -22.19 13.76
C ASP A 57 -0.71 -23.41 14.33
N ILE A 58 -0.45 -23.40 15.64
CA ILE A 58 0.13 -24.56 16.34
C ILE A 58 -0.75 -25.80 16.15
N LYS A 59 -2.08 -25.66 16.24
CA LYS A 59 -3.01 -26.77 16.03
C LYS A 59 -2.94 -27.31 14.60
N ILE A 60 -2.81 -26.43 13.61
CA ILE A 60 -2.65 -26.84 12.20
C ILE A 60 -1.32 -27.59 12.00
N VAL A 61 -0.21 -27.07 12.52
CA VAL A 61 1.09 -27.73 12.41
C VAL A 61 1.05 -29.09 13.12
N GLN A 62 0.46 -29.17 14.32
CA GLN A 62 0.30 -30.42 15.03
C GLN A 62 -0.57 -31.44 14.24
N LYS A 63 -1.66 -30.99 13.63
CA LYS A 63 -2.50 -31.83 12.75
C LYS A 63 -1.68 -32.37 11.57
N ILE A 64 -0.85 -31.56 10.93
CA ILE A 64 0.00 -32.01 9.83
C ILE A 64 0.95 -33.12 10.28
N ILE A 65 1.54 -32.99 11.48
CA ILE A 65 2.44 -33.99 12.07
C ILE A 65 1.68 -35.30 12.41
N ASP A 66 0.59 -35.19 13.17
CA ASP A 66 -0.16 -36.33 13.69
C ASP A 66 -0.81 -37.18 12.58
N GLU A 67 -1.32 -36.51 11.55
CA GLU A 67 -1.95 -37.15 10.40
C GLU A 67 -0.95 -37.53 9.29
N ASN A 68 0.32 -37.16 9.43
CA ASN A 68 1.39 -37.35 8.44
C ASN A 68 0.99 -36.85 7.04
N ILE A 69 0.52 -35.60 6.96
CA ILE A 69 0.06 -34.97 5.72
C ILE A 69 1.27 -34.67 4.81
N VAL A 70 1.42 -35.47 3.76
CA VAL A 70 2.60 -35.40 2.87
C VAL A 70 2.55 -34.19 1.93
N ASP A 71 1.36 -33.87 1.44
CA ASP A 71 1.13 -32.80 0.45
C ASP A 71 0.80 -31.43 1.10
N TRP A 72 1.23 -31.21 2.35
CA TRP A 72 0.91 -30.02 3.15
C TRP A 72 1.17 -28.69 2.40
N LYS A 73 2.20 -28.62 1.58
CA LYS A 73 2.55 -27.42 0.78
C LYS A 73 1.43 -26.94 -0.14
N LYS A 74 0.46 -27.76 -0.47
CA LYS A 74 -0.67 -27.38 -1.33
C LYS A 74 -1.82 -26.71 -0.57
N THR A 75 -1.83 -26.81 0.74
CA THR A 75 -2.93 -26.36 1.59
C THR A 75 -2.45 -25.40 2.68
N TYR A 76 -1.31 -25.71 3.28
CA TYR A 76 -0.75 -25.01 4.43
C TYR A 76 0.55 -24.31 4.04
N TYR A 77 0.47 -23.30 3.18
CA TYR A 77 1.60 -22.67 2.48
C TYR A 77 2.70 -22.15 3.41
N PHE A 78 2.32 -21.66 4.60
CA PHE A 78 3.22 -21.03 5.56
C PHE A 78 3.43 -21.84 6.84
N ALA A 79 3.14 -23.16 6.83
CA ALA A 79 3.28 -24.01 8.02
C ALA A 79 4.74 -24.33 8.40
N ASP A 80 5.69 -24.24 7.46
CA ASP A 80 7.12 -24.53 7.64
C ASP A 80 7.81 -23.30 8.26
N ALA A 81 7.65 -23.14 9.57
CA ALA A 81 8.03 -21.92 10.29
C ALA A 81 9.55 -21.74 10.41
N ASP A 82 10.33 -22.83 10.48
CA ASP A 82 11.80 -22.78 10.49
C ASP A 82 12.42 -22.81 9.09
N HIS A 83 11.57 -23.01 8.07
CA HIS A 83 11.91 -23.00 6.65
C HIS A 83 12.97 -24.08 6.26
N ASP A 84 12.90 -25.25 6.89
CA ASP A 84 13.80 -26.37 6.60
C ASP A 84 13.28 -27.35 5.53
N GLY A 85 12.03 -27.14 5.07
CA GLY A 85 11.36 -27.94 4.05
C GLY A 85 10.55 -29.12 4.60
N LYS A 86 10.40 -29.24 5.92
CA LYS A 86 9.64 -30.27 6.61
C LYS A 86 8.74 -29.65 7.66
N ILE A 87 7.71 -30.38 8.05
CA ILE A 87 6.87 -30.00 9.19
C ILE A 87 7.20 -30.89 10.38
N THR A 88 7.67 -30.28 11.45
CA THR A 88 8.14 -30.94 12.67
C THR A 88 7.76 -30.13 13.92
N GLU A 89 8.11 -30.65 15.11
CA GLU A 89 7.96 -29.91 16.37
C GLU A 89 8.81 -28.63 16.42
N ASN A 90 9.85 -28.50 15.57
CA ASN A 90 10.64 -27.27 15.49
C ASN A 90 9.81 -26.09 14.97
N ASP A 91 8.89 -26.34 14.04
CA ASP A 91 7.98 -25.32 13.52
C ASP A 91 7.07 -24.81 14.63
N ILE A 92 6.53 -25.73 15.44
CA ILE A 92 5.74 -25.38 16.63
C ILE A 92 6.56 -24.53 17.60
N ASP A 93 7.83 -24.86 17.82
CA ASP A 93 8.70 -24.08 18.71
C ASP A 93 9.01 -22.70 18.16
N VAL A 94 9.17 -22.54 16.83
CA VAL A 94 9.31 -21.22 16.19
C VAL A 94 8.03 -20.41 16.36
N ILE A 95 6.86 -20.98 16.08
CA ILE A 95 5.56 -20.32 16.24
C ILE A 95 5.36 -19.87 17.70
N LYS A 96 5.67 -20.71 18.69
CA LYS A 96 5.62 -20.34 20.11
C LYS A 96 6.53 -19.16 20.44
N LYS A 97 7.76 -19.11 19.90
CA LYS A 97 8.65 -17.96 20.07
C LYS A 97 8.05 -16.70 19.50
N ILE A 98 7.43 -16.76 18.31
CA ILE A 98 6.75 -15.62 17.69
C ILE A 98 5.60 -15.14 18.58
N ILE A 99 4.74 -16.04 19.05
CA ILE A 99 3.61 -15.71 19.94
C ILE A 99 4.09 -15.05 21.24
N ASN A 100 5.20 -15.52 21.79
CA ASN A 100 5.76 -15.00 23.04
C ASN A 100 6.66 -13.75 22.87
N GLY A 101 6.90 -13.27 21.64
CA GLY A 101 7.82 -12.16 21.39
C GLY A 101 9.30 -12.52 21.62
N GLU A 102 9.65 -13.80 21.57
CA GLU A 102 11.00 -14.30 21.81
C GLU A 102 11.86 -14.27 20.55
N LYS A 103 13.15 -14.02 20.70
CA LYS A 103 14.09 -13.94 19.57
C LYS A 103 14.14 -15.23 18.76
N THR A 104 13.93 -15.10 17.45
CA THR A 104 14.09 -16.18 16.47
C THR A 104 14.36 -15.62 15.08
N LYS A 105 14.74 -16.45 14.11
CA LYS A 105 14.63 -16.09 12.69
C LYS A 105 13.18 -16.25 12.28
N MET A 106 12.61 -15.21 11.71
CA MET A 106 11.26 -15.22 11.14
C MET A 106 11.38 -15.18 9.63
N TRP A 107 10.97 -16.25 8.98
CA TRP A 107 10.92 -16.32 7.53
C TRP A 107 9.64 -15.73 6.97
N TYR A 108 9.72 -15.12 5.83
CA TYR A 108 8.57 -14.53 5.16
C TYR A 108 8.75 -14.53 3.64
N GLU A 109 7.65 -14.55 2.94
CA GLU A 109 7.64 -14.40 1.50
C GLU A 109 7.60 -12.91 1.16
N ASN A 110 8.69 -12.42 0.60
CA ASN A 110 8.66 -11.06 0.12
C ASN A 110 7.97 -10.99 -1.27
N CYS A 111 7.23 -9.93 -1.49
CA CYS A 111 6.48 -9.70 -2.72
C CYS A 111 7.35 -9.04 -3.78
N PHE A 112 8.63 -9.39 -3.89
CA PHE A 112 9.50 -8.80 -4.91
C PHE A 112 9.08 -9.21 -6.30
N SER A 113 8.90 -8.22 -7.13
CA SER A 113 8.92 -8.44 -8.56
C SER A 113 10.37 -8.43 -9.04
N THR A 114 10.79 -9.51 -9.65
CA THR A 114 11.94 -9.46 -10.52
C THR A 114 11.69 -8.48 -11.67
N LYS A 115 12.75 -7.94 -12.25
CA LYS A 115 12.81 -6.85 -13.21
C LYS A 115 11.75 -6.82 -14.31
N ASP A 116 11.14 -7.94 -14.62
CA ASP A 116 10.33 -8.13 -15.81
C ASP A 116 8.84 -8.36 -15.52
N LYS A 117 8.42 -8.40 -14.26
CA LYS A 117 7.08 -8.84 -13.88
C LYS A 117 6.41 -7.91 -12.86
N LEU A 118 6.05 -6.72 -13.31
CA LEU A 118 5.18 -5.79 -12.57
C LEU A 118 3.70 -6.23 -12.57
N ASP A 119 3.41 -7.37 -13.15
CA ASP A 119 2.06 -7.92 -13.32
C ASP A 119 1.58 -8.82 -12.18
N GLY A 120 2.37 -8.91 -11.10
CA GLY A 120 2.03 -9.76 -9.96
C GLY A 120 2.38 -11.25 -10.14
N SER A 121 2.92 -11.67 -11.27
CA SER A 121 3.38 -13.05 -11.51
C SER A 121 4.85 -13.20 -11.13
N ASN A 122 5.18 -13.05 -9.85
CA ASN A 122 6.57 -12.92 -9.41
C ASN A 122 7.18 -14.23 -8.97
N ASP A 123 8.48 -14.37 -9.25
CA ASP A 123 9.31 -15.27 -8.47
C ASP A 123 9.43 -14.65 -7.07
N ARG A 124 8.63 -15.16 -6.14
CA ARG A 124 8.66 -14.76 -4.74
C ARG A 124 9.97 -15.25 -4.15
N ILE A 125 10.61 -14.42 -3.35
CA ILE A 125 11.88 -14.77 -2.69
C ILE A 125 11.60 -14.87 -1.20
N ASP A 126 11.87 -16.05 -0.63
CA ASP A 126 11.83 -16.22 0.80
C ASP A 126 13.02 -15.50 1.44
N SER A 127 12.70 -14.67 2.40
CA SER A 127 13.66 -13.87 3.16
C SER A 127 13.45 -14.10 4.66
N TYR A 128 14.39 -13.66 5.47
CA TYR A 128 14.21 -13.72 6.92
C TYR A 128 14.58 -12.40 7.59
N VAL A 129 14.04 -12.18 8.75
CA VAL A 129 14.41 -11.11 9.67
C VAL A 129 14.77 -11.67 11.06
N ASN A 130 15.50 -10.90 11.83
CA ASN A 130 15.74 -11.21 13.25
C ASN A 130 14.54 -10.72 14.06
N TYR A 131 13.66 -11.64 14.42
CA TYR A 131 12.42 -11.34 15.15
C TYR A 131 12.65 -11.26 16.66
N PRO A 132 11.96 -10.34 17.38
CA PRO A 132 11.29 -9.17 16.81
C PRO A 132 12.30 -8.19 16.22
N ILE A 133 11.90 -7.49 15.15
CA ILE A 133 12.79 -6.50 14.52
C ILE A 133 12.97 -5.28 15.42
N GLY A 134 14.10 -4.59 15.25
CA GLY A 134 14.39 -3.39 16.01
C GLY A 134 13.54 -2.18 15.60
N THR A 135 13.26 -1.31 16.56
CA THR A 135 12.40 -0.12 16.37
C THR A 135 13.14 1.12 15.88
N LYS A 136 14.43 1.02 15.56
CA LYS A 136 15.19 2.07 14.89
C LYS A 136 15.25 1.77 13.40
N VAL A 137 14.36 2.42 12.65
CA VAL A 137 14.06 2.07 11.27
C VAL A 137 14.68 3.07 10.30
N GLY A 138 15.49 2.56 9.39
CA GLY A 138 15.84 3.25 8.16
C GLY A 138 14.75 2.98 7.12
N CYS A 139 14.11 4.02 6.60
CA CYS A 139 12.93 3.86 5.76
C CYS A 139 13.17 4.39 4.35
N GLU A 140 12.77 3.61 3.35
CA GLU A 140 12.75 4.04 1.96
C GLU A 140 11.46 4.79 1.64
N TYR A 141 11.56 5.70 0.69
CA TYR A 141 10.55 6.63 0.18
C TYR A 141 9.09 6.16 0.25
N LEU A 142 8.77 5.00 -0.28
CA LEU A 142 7.39 4.53 -0.36
C LEU A 142 6.98 3.60 0.79
N ALA A 143 7.93 3.13 1.57
CA ALA A 143 7.66 2.28 2.73
C ALA A 143 7.34 3.09 4.00
N LEU A 144 7.51 4.41 3.95
CA LEU A 144 7.29 5.31 5.07
C LEU A 144 5.84 5.28 5.58
N ASP A 145 4.88 5.16 4.68
CA ASP A 145 3.46 5.12 5.04
C ASP A 145 3.08 3.87 5.83
N LEU A 146 3.85 2.77 5.72
CA LEU A 146 3.64 1.58 6.57
C LEU A 146 3.82 1.91 8.06
N LEU A 147 4.83 2.73 8.40
CA LEU A 147 5.05 3.17 9.78
C LEU A 147 3.91 4.07 10.27
N ASN A 148 3.35 4.90 9.38
CA ASN A 148 2.19 5.73 9.68
C ASN A 148 0.94 4.89 9.93
N ALA A 149 0.67 3.90 9.07
CA ALA A 149 -0.47 3.01 9.22
C ALA A 149 -0.45 2.24 10.54
N LEU A 150 0.74 1.88 11.01
CA LEU A 150 0.94 1.23 12.29
C LEU A 150 0.96 2.21 13.50
N GLY A 151 0.93 3.52 13.26
CA GLY A 151 1.03 4.53 14.32
C GLY A 151 2.42 4.62 14.97
N VAL A 152 3.46 4.11 14.29
CA VAL A 152 4.83 4.04 14.81
C VAL A 152 5.80 4.92 14.00
N TYR A 153 5.34 6.05 13.49
CA TYR A 153 6.18 7.01 12.76
C TYR A 153 7.48 7.36 13.49
N ASN A 154 7.43 7.45 14.80
CA ASN A 154 8.58 7.75 15.67
C ASN A 154 9.68 6.66 15.67
N TYR A 155 9.44 5.48 15.08
CA TYR A 155 10.47 4.46 14.88
C TYR A 155 11.41 4.83 13.73
N MET A 156 11.02 5.76 12.86
CA MET A 156 11.88 6.22 11.78
C MET A 156 13.06 7.02 12.29
N THR A 157 14.25 6.52 12.08
CA THR A 157 15.52 7.12 12.55
C THR A 157 16.48 7.47 11.42
N ALA A 158 16.20 7.03 10.21
CA ALA A 158 16.94 7.35 9.00
C ALA A 158 16.04 7.19 7.76
N VAL A 159 16.37 7.85 6.66
CA VAL A 159 15.62 7.82 5.41
C VAL A 159 16.54 7.73 4.20
N ASP A 160 15.99 7.35 3.03
CA ASP A 160 16.71 7.46 1.77
C ASP A 160 16.82 8.91 1.27
N ALA A 161 17.71 9.15 0.31
CA ALA A 161 17.94 10.49 -0.24
C ALA A 161 16.70 11.05 -0.96
N SER A 162 15.86 10.20 -1.55
CA SER A 162 14.64 10.65 -2.22
C SER A 162 13.61 11.14 -1.21
N THR A 163 13.40 10.41 -0.12
CA THR A 163 12.53 10.83 0.98
C THR A 163 12.94 12.20 1.52
N ALA A 164 14.22 12.38 1.83
CA ALA A 164 14.74 13.66 2.32
C ALA A 164 14.61 14.81 1.32
N SER A 165 14.56 14.53 0.01
CA SER A 165 14.43 15.55 -1.04
C SER A 165 12.99 15.89 -1.41
N ILE A 166 12.08 14.92 -1.32
CA ILE A 166 10.69 15.05 -1.78
C ILE A 166 9.79 15.59 -0.67
N TYR A 167 9.94 15.07 0.54
CA TYR A 167 9.11 15.44 1.67
C TYR A 167 9.74 16.52 2.54
N ASP A 168 8.91 17.25 3.23
CA ASP A 168 9.29 18.25 4.21
C ASP A 168 8.50 18.10 5.52
N ASP A 169 8.77 18.99 6.45
CA ASP A 169 8.15 18.95 7.77
C ASP A 169 6.64 19.23 7.77
N SER A 170 6.09 19.77 6.67
CA SER A 170 4.64 19.97 6.52
C SER A 170 3.89 18.67 6.21
N THR A 171 4.60 17.68 5.66
CA THR A 171 4.04 16.35 5.33
C THR A 171 4.54 15.29 6.30
N TYR A 172 5.85 15.28 6.58
CA TYR A 172 6.51 14.31 7.45
C TYR A 172 7.47 15.02 8.42
N PRO A 173 7.02 15.34 9.63
CA PRO A 173 7.79 16.14 10.59
C PRO A 173 9.16 15.56 10.89
N GLY A 174 10.21 16.39 10.74
CA GLY A 174 11.58 16.01 11.03
C GLY A 174 12.31 15.20 9.95
N VAL A 175 11.64 14.85 8.84
CA VAL A 175 12.17 13.94 7.81
C VAL A 175 13.50 14.41 7.21
N ARG A 176 13.65 15.72 6.96
CA ARG A 176 14.87 16.30 6.37
C ARG A 176 16.07 16.35 7.32
N SER A 177 15.84 16.20 8.60
CA SER A 177 16.91 16.18 9.61
C SER A 177 17.47 14.79 9.87
N LEU A 178 16.85 13.74 9.32
CA LEU A 178 17.25 12.36 9.54
C LEU A 178 18.51 12.00 8.73
N PRO A 179 19.37 11.12 9.26
CA PRO A 179 20.45 10.53 8.51
C PRO A 179 19.98 9.84 7.22
N VAL A 180 20.81 9.90 6.17
CA VAL A 180 20.49 9.30 4.87
C VAL A 180 21.14 7.92 4.76
N ILE A 181 20.34 6.89 4.45
CA ILE A 181 20.76 5.49 4.29
C ILE A 181 21.30 5.16 2.89
N GLY A 182 21.19 6.07 1.96
CA GLY A 182 21.67 5.90 0.59
C GLY A 182 20.72 6.50 -0.46
N PRO A 183 21.04 6.38 -1.75
CA PRO A 183 20.18 6.84 -2.83
C PRO A 183 18.97 5.90 -2.99
N LYS A 184 17.90 6.43 -3.59
CA LYS A 184 16.65 5.69 -3.84
C LYS A 184 16.86 4.34 -4.54
N ASP A 185 17.72 4.30 -5.54
CA ASP A 185 17.90 3.13 -6.42
C ASP A 185 19.12 2.28 -6.06
N GLY A 186 19.69 2.47 -4.90
CA GLY A 186 20.86 1.70 -4.45
C GLY A 186 21.29 2.08 -3.06
N PHE A 187 20.97 1.23 -2.11
CA PHE A 187 21.47 1.41 -0.75
C PHE A 187 22.97 1.17 -0.72
N ASP A 188 23.66 2.00 0.04
CA ASP A 188 25.06 1.81 0.34
C ASP A 188 25.20 0.96 1.60
N LEU A 189 25.60 -0.32 1.41
CA LEU A 189 25.76 -1.25 2.54
C LEU A 189 26.82 -0.79 3.56
N GLU A 190 27.83 -0.04 3.13
CA GLU A 190 28.83 0.52 4.04
C GLU A 190 28.19 1.60 4.94
N SER A 191 27.36 2.47 4.36
CA SER A 191 26.59 3.45 5.11
C SER A 191 25.62 2.80 6.09
N LEU A 192 24.89 1.75 5.66
CA LEU A 192 24.00 1.00 6.55
C LEU A 192 24.75 0.37 7.71
N ALA A 193 25.86 -0.32 7.45
CA ALA A 193 26.70 -0.91 8.49
C ALA A 193 27.23 0.14 9.48
N LYS A 194 27.62 1.32 9.00
CA LYS A 194 28.05 2.43 9.84
C LYS A 194 26.92 2.97 10.72
N LEU A 195 25.72 3.16 10.15
CA LEU A 195 24.54 3.63 10.90
C LEU A 195 24.08 2.60 11.92
N HIS A 196 24.17 1.32 11.60
CA HIS A 196 23.91 0.25 12.56
C HIS A 196 24.94 0.27 13.72
N LYS A 197 26.23 0.30 13.39
CA LYS A 197 27.30 0.28 14.38
C LYS A 197 27.25 1.46 15.37
N ASN A 198 26.77 2.62 14.95
CA ASN A 198 26.59 3.77 15.81
C ASN A 198 25.23 3.79 16.54
N GLY A 199 24.41 2.74 16.33
CA GLY A 199 23.11 2.58 16.98
C GLY A 199 21.98 3.43 16.39
N THR A 200 22.14 3.95 15.17
CA THR A 200 21.11 4.75 14.49
C THR A 200 20.01 3.86 13.90
N ILE A 201 20.37 2.72 13.28
CA ILE A 201 19.42 1.80 12.69
C ILE A 201 19.60 0.38 13.21
N GLU A 202 18.51 -0.38 13.25
CA GLU A 202 18.42 -1.82 13.55
C GLU A 202 17.67 -2.56 12.46
N THR A 203 16.80 -1.84 11.75
CA THR A 203 15.94 -2.35 10.70
C THR A 203 15.97 -1.41 9.51
N VAL A 204 15.84 -1.95 8.29
CA VAL A 204 15.61 -1.19 7.06
C VAL A 204 14.31 -1.69 6.44
N VAL A 205 13.35 -0.78 6.23
CA VAL A 205 12.10 -1.07 5.56
C VAL A 205 12.14 -0.48 4.16
N MET A 206 11.92 -1.34 3.16
CA MET A 206 12.13 -1.02 1.77
C MET A 206 10.89 -1.24 0.92
N TRP A 207 10.80 -0.48 -0.15
CA TRP A 207 9.78 -0.65 -1.17
C TRP A 207 10.08 -1.83 -2.11
N THR A 208 9.04 -2.55 -2.48
CA THR A 208 9.13 -3.74 -3.33
C THR A 208 9.27 -3.47 -4.83
N GLY A 209 9.17 -2.22 -5.26
CA GLY A 209 9.14 -1.87 -6.70
C GLY A 209 10.48 -1.59 -7.37
N GLY A 210 11.57 -1.59 -6.63
CA GLY A 210 12.90 -1.23 -7.16
C GLY A 210 13.74 -2.45 -7.54
N THR A 211 14.38 -2.41 -8.72
CA THR A 211 15.32 -3.46 -9.16
C THR A 211 16.55 -3.59 -8.26
N ALA A 212 16.86 -2.56 -7.49
CA ALA A 212 17.98 -2.54 -6.56
C ALA A 212 17.73 -3.35 -5.28
N THR A 213 16.48 -3.54 -4.89
CA THR A 213 16.14 -4.15 -3.60
C THR A 213 16.43 -5.65 -3.54
N ASN A 214 16.15 -6.41 -4.60
CA ASN A 214 16.52 -7.84 -4.64
C ASN A 214 18.02 -8.03 -4.53
N TYR A 215 18.77 -7.22 -5.24
CA TYR A 215 20.23 -7.25 -5.22
C TYR A 215 20.79 -6.89 -3.83
N LEU A 216 20.12 -5.99 -3.12
CA LEU A 216 20.51 -5.58 -1.79
C LEU A 216 20.43 -6.74 -0.78
N TRP A 217 19.31 -7.50 -0.79
CA TRP A 217 19.14 -8.65 0.08
C TRP A 217 20.23 -9.70 -0.11
N ASP A 218 20.45 -10.11 -1.35
CA ASP A 218 21.50 -11.07 -1.69
C ASP A 218 22.89 -10.61 -1.22
N THR A 219 23.18 -9.32 -1.38
CA THR A 219 24.47 -8.75 -0.99
C THR A 219 24.58 -8.64 0.52
N ALA A 220 23.50 -8.26 1.21
CA ALA A 220 23.46 -8.21 2.67
C ALA A 220 23.65 -9.60 3.29
N GLN A 221 23.04 -10.64 2.72
CA GLN A 221 23.28 -12.02 3.14
C GLN A 221 24.72 -12.44 2.95
N LYS A 222 25.27 -12.24 1.74
CA LYS A 222 26.65 -12.62 1.41
C LYS A 222 27.71 -11.90 2.24
N SER A 223 27.43 -10.68 2.69
CA SER A 223 28.30 -9.89 3.57
C SER A 223 28.13 -10.20 5.06
N GLY A 224 27.09 -10.96 5.45
CA GLY A 224 26.73 -11.21 6.83
C GLY A 224 25.92 -10.07 7.49
N LEU A 225 25.67 -8.98 6.78
CA LEU A 225 24.94 -7.82 7.33
C LEU A 225 23.48 -8.15 7.62
N ALA A 226 22.87 -9.09 6.92
CA ALA A 226 21.52 -9.57 7.17
C ALA A 226 21.33 -10.28 8.52
N ASP A 227 22.42 -10.73 9.15
CA ASP A 227 22.38 -11.28 10.50
C ASP A 227 22.46 -10.17 11.60
N GLU A 228 22.84 -8.95 11.21
CA GLU A 228 22.96 -7.80 12.12
C GLU A 228 21.79 -6.82 11.97
N ILE A 229 21.33 -6.58 10.74
CA ILE A 229 20.26 -5.65 10.40
C ILE A 229 19.10 -6.44 9.81
N SER A 230 17.88 -6.20 10.26
CA SER A 230 16.67 -6.73 9.62
C SER A 230 16.35 -5.94 8.35
N PHE A 231 16.37 -6.62 7.21
CA PHE A 231 15.94 -6.04 5.93
C PHE A 231 14.50 -6.47 5.63
N VAL A 232 13.56 -5.55 5.80
CA VAL A 232 12.14 -5.79 5.59
C VAL A 232 11.73 -5.29 4.23
N MET A 233 11.20 -6.19 3.43
CA MET A 233 10.77 -5.93 2.06
C MET A 233 9.35 -6.43 1.88
N VAL A 234 8.38 -5.54 2.08
CA VAL A 234 6.95 -5.87 2.09
C VAL A 234 6.17 -4.97 1.15
N PRO A 235 4.98 -5.39 0.69
CA PRO A 235 4.16 -4.57 -0.18
C PRO A 235 3.73 -3.27 0.50
N CYS A 236 3.84 -2.15 -0.20
CA CYS A 236 3.35 -0.84 0.28
C CYS A 236 2.47 -0.14 -0.76
N GLN A 237 2.10 -0.83 -1.84
CA GLN A 237 1.33 -0.29 -2.94
C GLN A 237 0.20 -1.23 -3.39
N GLY A 238 -0.84 -0.63 -4.00
CA GLY A 238 -1.97 -1.34 -4.58
C GLY A 238 -2.74 -2.19 -3.58
N LYS A 239 -3.52 -3.13 -4.06
CA LYS A 239 -4.37 -4.01 -3.22
C LYS A 239 -3.58 -4.85 -2.19
N ASN A 240 -2.28 -5.01 -2.38
CA ASN A 240 -1.44 -5.79 -1.47
C ASN A 240 -0.79 -4.95 -0.35
N CYS A 241 -1.06 -3.65 -0.27
CA CYS A 241 -0.45 -2.80 0.76
C CYS A 241 -0.84 -3.22 2.19
N VAL A 242 -2.04 -3.77 2.37
CA VAL A 242 -2.50 -4.32 3.65
C VAL A 242 -1.63 -5.49 4.12
N ASN A 243 -1.12 -6.31 3.18
CA ASN A 243 -0.20 -7.41 3.51
C ASN A 243 1.08 -6.85 4.16
N GLY A 244 1.61 -5.75 3.61
CA GLY A 244 2.80 -5.10 4.19
C GLY A 244 2.57 -4.57 5.59
N VAL A 245 1.39 -4.03 5.86
CA VAL A 245 1.01 -3.55 7.20
C VAL A 245 0.92 -4.71 8.19
N LEU A 246 0.22 -5.80 7.83
CA LEU A 246 0.11 -7.01 8.65
C LEU A 246 1.49 -7.63 8.95
N MET A 247 2.29 -7.83 7.89
CA MET A 247 3.61 -8.43 8.00
C MET A 247 4.55 -7.59 8.88
N LEU A 248 4.57 -6.27 8.68
CA LEU A 248 5.44 -5.38 9.45
C LEU A 248 5.02 -5.32 10.94
N ALA A 249 3.72 -5.28 11.24
CA ALA A 249 3.21 -5.36 12.61
C ALA A 249 3.62 -6.67 13.30
N CYS A 250 3.46 -7.79 12.61
CA CYS A 250 3.91 -9.10 13.10
C CYS A 250 5.42 -9.10 13.36
N MET A 251 6.23 -8.59 12.44
CA MET A 251 7.69 -8.53 12.57
C MET A 251 8.15 -7.65 13.75
N PHE A 252 7.44 -6.58 14.08
CA PHE A 252 7.70 -5.78 15.29
C PHE A 252 7.36 -6.54 16.60
N GLY A 253 6.65 -7.65 16.51
CA GLY A 253 6.18 -8.43 17.67
C GLY A 253 4.91 -7.87 18.31
N ASP A 254 4.20 -7.00 17.60
CA ASP A 254 2.92 -6.43 18.05
C ASP A 254 1.91 -6.41 16.89
N GLN A 255 1.23 -7.53 16.70
CA GLN A 255 0.25 -7.70 15.63
C GLN A 255 -0.96 -6.75 15.76
N ALA A 256 -1.27 -6.30 16.98
CA ALA A 256 -2.35 -5.37 17.23
C ALA A 256 -2.14 -3.98 16.59
N LEU A 257 -0.91 -3.61 16.27
CA LEU A 257 -0.61 -2.35 15.56
C LEU A 257 -1.33 -2.25 14.20
N SER A 258 -1.59 -3.37 13.54
CA SER A 258 -2.25 -3.40 12.23
C SER A 258 -3.78 -3.29 12.28
N GLU A 259 -4.43 -3.64 13.40
CA GLU A 259 -5.88 -3.83 13.49
C GLU A 259 -6.69 -2.63 13.01
N LYS A 260 -6.29 -1.43 13.42
CA LYS A 260 -7.00 -0.20 13.06
C LYS A 260 -6.97 0.07 11.57
N TYR A 261 -5.80 -0.15 10.94
CA TYR A 261 -5.66 0.06 9.51
C TYR A 261 -6.37 -1.03 8.71
N VAL A 262 -6.21 -2.30 9.09
CA VAL A 262 -6.86 -3.44 8.42
C VAL A 262 -8.38 -3.27 8.42
N LYS A 263 -8.96 -2.91 9.56
CA LYS A 263 -10.39 -2.63 9.64
C LYS A 263 -10.84 -1.54 8.68
N TRP A 264 -10.16 -0.39 8.68
CA TRP A 264 -10.47 0.73 7.77
C TRP A 264 -10.29 0.31 6.30
N TYR A 265 -9.25 -0.45 6.01
CA TYR A 265 -8.95 -0.96 4.66
C TYR A 265 -10.07 -1.88 4.15
N ASP A 266 -10.49 -2.84 4.97
CA ASP A 266 -11.55 -3.80 4.61
C ASP A 266 -12.89 -3.08 4.41
N GLU A 267 -13.22 -2.08 5.24
CA GLU A 267 -14.39 -1.21 5.05
C GLU A 267 -14.33 -0.48 3.70
N GLY A 268 -13.14 -0.02 3.30
CA GLY A 268 -12.93 0.62 1.99
C GLY A 268 -13.08 -0.34 0.82
N LEU A 269 -12.61 -1.58 0.94
CA LEU A 269 -12.84 -2.62 -0.08
C LEU A 269 -14.32 -2.94 -0.24
N ASP A 270 -15.04 -3.12 0.87
CA ASP A 270 -16.47 -3.38 0.86
C ASP A 270 -17.26 -2.25 0.16
N LEU A 271 -16.83 -1.00 0.34
CA LEU A 271 -17.40 0.14 -0.37
C LEU A 271 -17.12 0.06 -1.88
N LEU A 272 -15.90 -0.29 -2.27
CA LEU A 272 -15.52 -0.40 -3.68
C LEU A 272 -16.24 -1.53 -4.39
N ASP A 273 -16.40 -2.68 -3.75
CA ASP A 273 -17.16 -3.81 -4.30
C ASP A 273 -18.62 -3.44 -4.52
N LYS A 274 -19.26 -2.77 -3.55
CA LYS A 274 -20.63 -2.26 -3.71
C LYS A 274 -20.75 -1.25 -4.85
N ILE A 275 -19.74 -0.40 -5.06
CA ILE A 275 -19.70 0.54 -6.17
C ILE A 275 -19.62 -0.22 -7.49
N GLY A 276 -18.71 -1.17 -7.60
CA GLY A 276 -18.49 -1.97 -8.78
C GLY A 276 -19.76 -2.70 -9.25
N ASP A 277 -20.59 -3.17 -8.32
CA ASP A 277 -21.83 -3.87 -8.58
C ASP A 277 -22.97 -2.96 -9.10
N THR A 278 -22.87 -1.66 -8.86
CA THR A 278 -23.98 -0.71 -9.10
C THR A 278 -23.79 0.21 -10.30
N VAL A 279 -22.59 0.29 -10.86
CA VAL A 279 -22.26 1.26 -11.91
C VAL A 279 -21.74 0.58 -13.18
N ASP A 280 -22.09 1.15 -14.34
CA ASP A 280 -21.46 0.81 -15.61
C ASP A 280 -20.06 1.44 -15.65
N LYS A 281 -19.03 0.62 -15.90
CA LYS A 281 -17.63 1.08 -15.91
C LYS A 281 -17.40 2.13 -17.00
N LYS A 282 -16.89 3.28 -16.60
CA LYS A 282 -16.43 4.33 -17.51
C LYS A 282 -15.02 4.04 -17.99
N THR A 283 -14.73 4.42 -19.25
CA THR A 283 -13.36 4.37 -19.78
C THR A 283 -12.64 5.67 -19.44
N VAL A 284 -11.54 5.61 -18.70
CA VAL A 284 -10.78 6.78 -18.25
C VAL A 284 -9.31 6.70 -18.68
N LEU A 285 -8.75 7.88 -18.98
CA LEU A 285 -7.31 8.04 -19.14
C LEU A 285 -6.71 8.52 -17.81
N VAL A 286 -5.73 7.79 -17.27
CA VAL A 286 -5.00 8.19 -16.07
C VAL A 286 -3.69 8.85 -16.47
N VAL A 287 -3.46 10.05 -15.96
CA VAL A 287 -2.27 10.86 -16.24
C VAL A 287 -1.60 11.23 -14.93
N GLN A 288 -0.30 11.05 -14.85
CA GLN A 288 0.47 11.54 -13.69
C GLN A 288 1.13 12.88 -14.02
N MET A 289 0.92 13.85 -13.16
CA MET A 289 1.48 15.18 -13.26
C MET A 289 2.52 15.40 -12.15
N PHE A 290 3.79 15.43 -12.54
CA PHE A 290 4.87 15.72 -11.61
C PHE A 290 5.19 17.23 -11.63
N ASN A 291 5.50 17.78 -10.46
CA ASN A 291 5.96 19.15 -10.33
C ASN A 291 7.44 19.34 -10.68
N ASN A 292 7.98 18.60 -11.60
CA ASN A 292 9.38 18.80 -11.95
C ASN A 292 9.51 19.97 -12.92
N THR A 293 10.03 21.08 -12.45
CA THR A 293 10.21 22.35 -13.17
C THR A 293 11.00 22.24 -14.47
N THR A 294 11.68 21.15 -14.72
CA THR A 294 12.50 20.94 -15.91
C THR A 294 11.92 20.01 -16.96
N LYS A 295 10.84 19.30 -16.66
CA LYS A 295 10.20 18.35 -17.59
C LYS A 295 8.70 18.32 -17.36
N SER A 296 7.99 19.29 -17.87
CA SER A 296 6.53 19.27 -17.98
C SER A 296 6.07 18.18 -18.94
N GLY A 297 6.18 16.93 -18.53
CA GLY A 297 5.71 15.80 -19.29
C GLY A 297 4.52 15.19 -18.59
N LEU A 298 3.35 15.18 -19.23
CA LEU A 298 2.25 14.33 -18.85
C LEU A 298 2.69 12.89 -19.04
N GLN A 299 2.41 12.04 -18.08
CA GLN A 299 2.72 10.62 -18.14
C GLN A 299 1.40 9.83 -18.03
N ALA A 300 1.08 9.03 -19.04
CA ALA A 300 -0.05 8.11 -18.97
C ALA A 300 0.41 6.80 -18.30
N TYR A 301 -0.38 6.33 -17.35
CA TYR A 301 -0.11 5.09 -16.64
C TYR A 301 -0.67 3.88 -17.38
N LYS A 302 0.06 2.78 -17.32
CA LYS A 302 -0.47 1.47 -17.65
C LYS A 302 -1.25 0.88 -16.48
N GLN A 303 -2.22 0.04 -16.83
CA GLN A 303 -3.17 -0.61 -15.95
C GLN A 303 -2.52 -1.41 -14.79
N TYR A 304 -1.31 -1.91 -14.95
CA TYR A 304 -0.64 -2.74 -13.95
C TYR A 304 0.17 -1.96 -12.90
N GLN A 305 0.28 -0.64 -13.04
CA GLN A 305 0.94 0.18 -12.01
C GLN A 305 -0.10 0.68 -11.01
N SER A 306 0.00 0.08 -9.88
CA SER A 306 -0.74 0.29 -8.63
C SER A 306 -2.10 1.01 -8.59
N PRO A 307 -2.31 2.21 -9.09
CA PRO A 307 -3.64 2.85 -9.06
C PRO A 307 -4.70 2.07 -9.81
N ALA A 308 -4.29 1.39 -10.89
CA ALA A 308 -5.21 0.66 -11.74
C ALA A 308 -5.89 -0.51 -11.04
N LEU A 309 -5.23 -1.15 -10.11
CA LEU A 309 -5.80 -2.29 -9.39
C LEU A 309 -6.98 -1.90 -8.50
N TRP A 310 -6.95 -0.69 -7.91
CA TRP A 310 -8.06 -0.18 -7.11
C TRP A 310 -9.27 0.22 -7.95
N PHE A 311 -9.01 0.74 -9.16
CA PHE A 311 -10.06 1.25 -10.04
C PHE A 311 -10.67 0.22 -10.98
N SER A 312 -10.08 -0.95 -11.11
CA SER A 312 -10.58 -1.99 -12.03
C SER A 312 -12.04 -2.35 -11.80
N GLU A 313 -12.55 -2.09 -10.59
CA GLU A 313 -13.95 -2.35 -10.24
C GLU A 313 -14.90 -1.28 -10.81
N ILE A 314 -14.45 -0.05 -10.95
CA ILE A 314 -15.32 1.09 -11.33
C ILE A 314 -14.99 1.71 -12.69
N VAL A 315 -13.80 1.45 -13.24
CA VAL A 315 -13.37 2.04 -14.52
C VAL A 315 -12.66 1.03 -15.41
N ASN A 316 -12.78 1.26 -16.73
CA ASN A 316 -11.91 0.64 -17.73
C ASN A 316 -10.78 1.60 -18.05
N PHE A 317 -9.55 1.20 -17.77
CA PHE A 317 -8.39 2.01 -18.09
C PHE A 317 -8.06 1.98 -19.57
N VAL A 318 -7.66 3.14 -20.08
CA VAL A 318 -7.05 3.24 -21.40
C VAL A 318 -5.71 2.52 -21.36
N GLU A 319 -5.63 1.37 -22.00
CA GLU A 319 -4.37 0.64 -22.13
C GLU A 319 -3.40 1.40 -23.02
N ASN A 320 -2.21 1.65 -22.49
CA ASN A 320 -1.16 2.26 -23.28
C ASN A 320 -0.55 1.22 -24.25
N THR A 321 -0.80 1.38 -25.53
CA THR A 321 -0.30 0.49 -26.60
C THR A 321 1.20 0.61 -26.90
N ALA A 322 1.89 1.56 -26.29
CA ALA A 322 3.31 1.82 -26.56
C ALA A 322 4.30 0.82 -25.90
N GLY A 323 3.92 -0.47 -25.84
CA GLY A 323 4.81 -1.54 -25.38
C GLY A 323 5.10 -1.48 -23.86
N ASN A 324 5.76 -2.51 -23.34
CA ASN A 324 6.06 -2.82 -21.93
C ASN A 324 6.74 -1.76 -21.05
N LYS A 325 6.70 -0.49 -21.37
CA LYS A 325 7.29 0.59 -20.58
C LYS A 325 6.14 1.40 -19.96
N GLY A 326 5.98 1.30 -18.66
CA GLY A 326 4.88 1.82 -17.88
C GLY A 326 4.50 3.30 -17.99
N PHE A 327 5.22 4.09 -18.78
CA PHE A 327 4.97 5.52 -18.93
C PHE A 327 5.07 5.93 -20.39
N LEU A 328 4.01 6.54 -20.91
CA LEU A 328 4.11 7.31 -22.13
C LEU A 328 4.34 8.77 -21.76
N LYS A 329 5.49 9.35 -22.10
CA LYS A 329 5.70 10.78 -22.00
C LYS A 329 4.87 11.46 -23.07
N LEU A 330 3.81 12.13 -22.65
CA LEU A 330 3.02 12.96 -23.54
C LEU A 330 3.71 14.34 -23.59
N GLY A 331 4.37 14.60 -24.69
CA GLY A 331 5.17 15.81 -24.84
C GLY A 331 4.38 17.11 -25.00
N SER A 332 3.06 17.05 -25.25
CA SER A 332 2.21 18.22 -25.48
C SER A 332 0.72 17.94 -25.23
N ALA A 333 -0.07 18.99 -25.15
CA ALA A 333 -1.53 18.91 -25.05
C ALA A 333 -2.17 18.24 -26.27
N GLU A 334 -1.62 18.44 -27.46
CA GLU A 334 -2.10 17.81 -28.69
C GLU A 334 -1.88 16.28 -28.67
N ALA A 335 -0.76 15.81 -28.11
CA ALA A 335 -0.51 14.37 -27.97
C ALA A 335 -1.49 13.74 -26.97
N LEU A 336 -1.86 14.45 -25.92
CA LEU A 336 -2.90 14.03 -24.98
C LEU A 336 -4.27 13.95 -25.66
N GLN A 337 -4.64 14.99 -26.40
CA GLN A 337 -5.91 15.04 -27.14
C GLN A 337 -6.00 13.88 -28.13
N ALA A 338 -4.94 13.59 -28.89
CA ALA A 338 -4.91 12.46 -29.81
C ALA A 338 -5.11 11.10 -29.09
N GLN A 339 -4.63 10.96 -27.87
CA GLN A 339 -4.90 9.75 -27.09
C GLN A 339 -6.35 9.65 -26.62
N LEU A 340 -6.93 10.73 -26.14
CA LEU A 340 -8.34 10.77 -25.75
C LEU A 340 -9.25 10.39 -26.95
N GLU A 341 -8.94 10.89 -28.14
CA GLU A 341 -9.65 10.55 -29.37
C GLU A 341 -9.44 9.11 -29.80
N GLN A 342 -8.19 8.61 -29.75
CA GLN A 342 -7.85 7.24 -30.10
C GLN A 342 -8.63 6.21 -29.29
N TYR A 343 -8.80 6.47 -27.99
CA TYR A 343 -9.46 5.57 -27.06
C TYR A 343 -10.92 5.91 -26.80
N ASN A 344 -11.44 6.92 -27.52
CA ASN A 344 -12.82 7.38 -27.40
C ASN A 344 -13.25 7.62 -25.94
N THR A 345 -12.38 8.23 -25.17
CA THR A 345 -12.67 8.57 -23.77
C THR A 345 -12.89 10.06 -23.58
N SER A 346 -13.84 10.40 -22.73
CA SER A 346 -14.15 11.78 -22.33
C SER A 346 -13.87 12.03 -20.85
N GLU A 347 -13.29 11.06 -20.16
CA GLU A 347 -13.02 11.13 -18.72
C GLU A 347 -11.51 10.99 -18.49
N MET A 348 -10.93 11.85 -17.66
CA MET A 348 -9.50 11.83 -17.35
C MET A 348 -9.27 12.01 -15.86
N ILE A 349 -8.42 11.18 -15.31
CA ILE A 349 -7.93 11.29 -13.93
C ILE A 349 -6.49 11.77 -13.98
N VAL A 350 -6.21 12.89 -13.32
CA VAL A 350 -4.88 13.45 -13.19
C VAL A 350 -4.38 13.19 -11.77
N MET A 351 -3.39 12.34 -11.66
CA MET A 351 -2.68 12.14 -10.40
C MET A 351 -1.66 13.25 -10.23
N THR A 352 -1.80 14.03 -9.19
CA THR A 352 -0.93 15.16 -8.89
C THR A 352 0.01 14.80 -7.73
N GLN A 353 1.24 15.29 -7.78
CA GLN A 353 2.17 15.17 -6.68
C GLN A 353 2.59 16.56 -6.23
N PRO A 354 2.29 16.96 -4.99
CA PRO A 354 2.80 18.22 -4.46
C PRO A 354 4.32 18.23 -4.52
N SER A 355 4.90 19.35 -4.89
CA SER A 355 6.36 19.50 -4.82
C SER A 355 6.81 19.76 -3.39
N ALA A 356 8.09 19.57 -3.16
CA ALA A 356 8.75 19.94 -1.91
C ALA A 356 8.54 21.42 -1.49
N ASP A 357 8.09 22.28 -2.41
CA ASP A 357 7.76 23.70 -2.15
C ASP A 357 6.26 23.91 -1.89
N GLY A 358 5.42 22.87 -2.06
CA GLY A 358 3.97 22.93 -1.88
C GLY A 358 3.58 22.49 -0.47
N THR A 359 3.22 23.43 0.38
CA THR A 359 2.45 23.11 1.59
C THR A 359 1.04 22.67 1.18
N TYR A 360 0.34 21.91 1.98
CA TYR A 360 -1.07 21.59 1.74
C TYR A 360 -1.91 22.87 1.53
N GLU A 361 -1.59 23.96 2.21
CA GLU A 361 -2.25 25.27 2.04
C GLU A 361 -2.10 25.83 0.62
N ASN A 362 -0.99 25.57 -0.04
CA ASN A 362 -0.70 26.05 -1.40
C ASN A 362 -1.02 25.03 -2.49
N TYR A 363 -1.37 23.81 -2.11
CA TYR A 363 -1.53 22.71 -3.03
C TYR A 363 -2.63 22.97 -4.07
N ASN A 364 -3.77 23.44 -3.61
CA ASN A 364 -4.90 23.75 -4.47
C ASN A 364 -4.55 24.80 -5.53
N SER A 365 -3.91 25.91 -5.12
CA SER A 365 -3.49 26.96 -6.05
C SER A 365 -2.46 26.47 -7.06
N TRP A 366 -1.58 25.56 -6.63
CA TRP A 366 -0.61 24.92 -7.51
C TRP A 366 -1.29 24.02 -8.55
N VAL A 367 -2.22 23.16 -8.12
CA VAL A 367 -3.00 22.28 -9.02
C VAL A 367 -3.76 23.11 -10.03
N GLU A 368 -4.49 24.16 -9.60
CA GLU A 368 -5.23 25.06 -10.48
C GLU A 368 -4.32 25.68 -11.54
N LYS A 369 -3.18 26.23 -11.11
CA LYS A 369 -2.19 26.80 -12.04
C LYS A 369 -1.72 25.78 -13.07
N LYS A 370 -1.39 24.58 -12.65
CA LYS A 370 -0.90 23.51 -13.54
C LYS A 370 -1.99 23.00 -14.48
N MET A 371 -3.21 22.85 -14.00
CA MET A 371 -4.34 22.48 -14.82
C MET A 371 -4.62 23.52 -15.91
N ASN A 372 -4.59 24.80 -15.56
CA ASN A 372 -4.73 25.88 -16.53
C ASN A 372 -3.58 25.91 -17.57
N GLU A 373 -2.34 25.73 -17.11
CA GLU A 373 -1.17 25.71 -18.03
C GLU A 373 -1.24 24.55 -19.05
N LEU A 374 -1.73 23.38 -18.64
CA LEU A 374 -1.63 22.16 -19.43
C LEU A 374 -2.91 21.83 -20.20
N PHE A 375 -4.08 22.18 -19.69
CA PHE A 375 -5.35 21.63 -20.18
C PHE A 375 -6.36 22.66 -20.66
N VAL A 376 -6.17 23.97 -20.39
CA VAL A 376 -7.16 25.01 -20.68
C VAL A 376 -7.66 25.02 -22.14
N ASN A 377 -6.83 24.60 -23.10
CA ASN A 377 -7.19 24.55 -24.51
C ASN A 377 -7.73 23.16 -24.96
N LEU A 378 -7.91 22.23 -24.05
CA LEU A 378 -8.43 20.91 -24.39
C LEU A 378 -9.96 20.86 -24.22
N PRO A 379 -10.72 20.26 -25.17
CA PRO A 379 -12.17 20.11 -25.05
C PRO A 379 -12.62 19.39 -23.78
N ILE A 380 -11.82 18.45 -23.27
CA ILE A 380 -12.10 17.76 -22.01
C ILE A 380 -12.12 18.71 -20.81
N TYR A 381 -11.26 19.75 -20.81
CA TYR A 381 -11.23 20.76 -19.78
C TYR A 381 -12.48 21.64 -19.79
N GLU A 382 -12.90 22.08 -20.97
CA GLU A 382 -14.13 22.86 -21.13
C GLU A 382 -15.38 22.08 -20.70
N ASN A 383 -15.39 20.76 -20.89
CA ASN A 383 -16.50 19.89 -20.51
C ASN A 383 -16.41 19.39 -19.06
N GLN A 384 -15.42 19.83 -18.30
CA GLN A 384 -15.26 19.54 -16.86
C GLN A 384 -15.20 18.04 -16.52
N LYS A 385 -14.53 17.25 -17.38
CA LYS A 385 -14.38 15.79 -17.20
C LYS A 385 -12.97 15.39 -16.77
N ILE A 386 -12.31 16.30 -16.08
CA ILE A 386 -10.98 16.08 -15.51
C ILE A 386 -11.13 16.02 -14.00
N TYR A 387 -10.67 14.93 -13.42
CA TYR A 387 -10.66 14.70 -11.98
C TYR A 387 -9.21 14.67 -11.50
N THR A 388 -8.93 15.24 -10.35
CA THR A 388 -7.59 15.19 -9.77
C THR A 388 -7.58 14.40 -8.49
N ILE A 389 -6.45 13.75 -8.22
CA ILE A 389 -6.20 13.03 -6.98
C ILE A 389 -4.72 13.16 -6.60
N ASP A 390 -4.44 13.24 -5.32
CA ASP A 390 -3.08 13.22 -4.81
C ASP A 390 -2.42 11.85 -5.06
N PHE A 391 -1.27 11.86 -5.73
CA PHE A 391 -0.50 10.67 -6.00
C PHE A 391 -0.01 9.98 -4.73
N THR A 392 0.23 10.72 -3.66
CA THR A 392 0.69 10.13 -2.39
C THR A 392 -0.41 9.34 -1.68
N LEU A 393 -1.68 9.65 -1.95
CA LEU A 393 -2.79 8.91 -1.38
C LEU A 393 -3.09 7.63 -2.19
N MET A 394 -3.18 7.77 -3.50
CA MET A 394 -3.85 6.81 -4.36
C MET A 394 -3.13 5.47 -4.58
N PRO A 395 -1.84 5.41 -4.94
CA PRO A 395 -1.17 4.13 -5.19
C PRO A 395 -0.78 3.39 -3.91
N PHE A 396 -0.91 4.04 -2.77
CA PHE A 396 -0.40 3.58 -1.48
C PHE A 396 -1.53 3.24 -0.50
N LEU A 397 -1.26 3.37 0.77
CA LEU A 397 -2.15 2.95 1.84
C LEU A 397 -3.48 3.71 1.88
N GLY A 398 -3.53 4.92 1.35
CA GLY A 398 -4.76 5.69 1.18
C GLY A 398 -5.64 5.28 -0.01
N GLY A 399 -5.26 4.24 -0.77
CA GLY A 399 -5.93 3.81 -1.99
C GLY A 399 -7.44 3.65 -1.90
N PRO A 400 -8.01 2.96 -0.90
CA PRO A 400 -9.46 2.85 -0.75
C PRO A 400 -10.18 4.20 -0.68
N ALA A 401 -9.65 5.13 0.11
CA ALA A 401 -10.22 6.47 0.24
C ALA A 401 -10.13 7.27 -1.07
N ALA A 402 -9.00 7.18 -1.76
CA ALA A 402 -8.81 7.80 -3.07
C ALA A 402 -9.80 7.25 -4.11
N CYS A 403 -9.98 5.94 -4.13
CA CYS A 403 -10.93 5.30 -5.04
C CYS A 403 -12.37 5.69 -4.74
N TYR A 404 -12.76 5.77 -3.49
CA TYR A 404 -14.09 6.20 -3.12
C TYR A 404 -14.35 7.66 -3.52
N LEU A 405 -13.39 8.54 -3.30
CA LEU A 405 -13.48 9.93 -3.73
C LEU A 405 -13.65 10.05 -5.25
N LEU A 406 -12.87 9.30 -6.02
CA LEU A 406 -12.98 9.29 -7.48
C LEU A 406 -14.29 8.65 -7.96
N ALA A 407 -14.79 7.62 -7.27
CA ALA A 407 -16.09 7.04 -7.57
C ALA A 407 -17.20 8.07 -7.39
N ALA A 408 -17.18 8.85 -6.31
CA ALA A 408 -18.14 9.92 -6.09
C ALA A 408 -18.07 11.04 -7.16
N GLN A 409 -16.88 11.31 -7.69
CA GLN A 409 -16.73 12.27 -8.80
C GLN A 409 -17.23 11.70 -10.13
N LEU A 410 -16.86 10.45 -10.43
CA LEU A 410 -17.25 9.81 -11.68
C LEU A 410 -18.75 9.48 -11.75
N TYR A 411 -19.37 9.21 -10.60
CA TYR A 411 -20.75 8.74 -10.46
C TYR A 411 -21.51 9.54 -9.40
N PRO A 412 -21.65 10.87 -9.57
CA PRO A 412 -22.21 11.74 -8.53
C PRO A 412 -23.69 11.44 -8.20
N ASP A 413 -24.42 10.78 -9.11
CA ASP A 413 -25.81 10.36 -8.86
C ASP A 413 -25.91 9.11 -7.97
N ALA A 414 -24.82 8.34 -7.85
CA ALA A 414 -24.78 7.10 -7.10
C ALA A 414 -24.06 7.24 -5.74
N PHE A 415 -23.11 8.17 -5.64
CA PHE A 415 -22.24 8.32 -4.46
C PHE A 415 -22.13 9.75 -3.98
N SER A 416 -22.19 9.92 -2.66
CA SER A 416 -22.04 11.20 -2.00
C SER A 416 -20.59 11.63 -1.91
N MET A 417 -20.27 12.83 -2.38
CA MET A 417 -18.97 13.45 -2.16
C MET A 417 -18.69 13.73 -0.67
N GLU A 418 -19.73 14.07 0.11
CA GLU A 418 -19.61 14.30 1.56
C GLU A 418 -19.12 13.02 2.26
N ASP A 419 -19.71 11.86 1.95
CA ASP A 419 -19.30 10.58 2.51
C ASP A 419 -17.88 10.19 2.06
N ALA A 420 -17.55 10.47 0.81
CA ALA A 420 -16.20 10.21 0.28
C ALA A 420 -15.13 11.07 0.99
N PHE A 421 -15.40 12.36 1.20
CA PHE A 421 -14.49 13.22 1.96
C PHE A 421 -14.42 12.81 3.44
N ALA A 422 -15.51 12.37 4.04
CA ALA A 422 -15.47 11.85 5.41
C ALA A 422 -14.56 10.63 5.53
N PHE A 423 -14.57 9.73 4.55
CA PHE A 423 -13.70 8.55 4.51
C PHE A 423 -12.23 8.91 4.28
N VAL A 424 -11.95 9.91 3.41
CA VAL A 424 -10.60 10.48 3.26
C VAL A 424 -10.11 11.12 4.55
N GLN A 425 -11.00 11.90 5.23
CA GLN A 425 -10.65 12.54 6.50
C GLN A 425 -10.32 11.53 7.58
N GLU A 426 -11.03 10.41 7.61
CA GLU A 426 -10.74 9.31 8.52
C GLU A 426 -9.33 8.74 8.28
N TYR A 427 -8.91 8.57 7.02
CA TYR A 427 -7.54 8.16 6.69
C TYR A 427 -6.52 9.18 7.19
N ILE A 428 -6.73 10.46 6.90
CA ILE A 428 -5.84 11.53 7.33
C ILE A 428 -5.73 11.58 8.85
N ASP A 429 -6.87 11.54 9.55
CA ASP A 429 -6.90 11.64 11.01
C ASP A 429 -6.29 10.44 11.72
N ASN A 430 -6.32 9.29 11.10
CA ASN A 430 -5.85 8.06 11.74
C ASN A 430 -4.43 7.66 11.33
N PHE A 431 -4.05 7.89 10.06
CA PHE A 431 -2.86 7.27 9.48
C PHE A 431 -1.86 8.25 8.85
N MET A 432 -2.15 9.54 8.76
CA MET A 432 -1.15 10.50 8.33
C MET A 432 -0.46 11.17 9.53
N PRO A 433 0.86 11.46 9.44
CA PRO A 433 1.57 12.08 10.56
C PRO A 433 1.19 13.56 10.76
N VAL A 434 0.81 14.25 9.70
CA VAL A 434 0.26 15.62 9.74
C VAL A 434 -1.20 15.60 9.36
N LYS A 435 -2.03 16.14 10.27
CA LYS A 435 -3.47 16.22 10.05
C LYS A 435 -3.80 17.46 9.25
N HIS A 436 -4.68 17.30 8.29
CA HIS A 436 -5.18 18.40 7.45
C HIS A 436 -6.62 18.11 7.01
N ASP A 437 -7.27 19.10 6.43
CA ASP A 437 -8.61 18.94 5.88
C ASP A 437 -8.56 18.11 4.60
N ALA A 438 -9.44 17.12 4.49
CA ALA A 438 -9.57 16.23 3.34
C ALA A 438 -9.88 16.97 2.03
N HIS A 439 -10.37 18.19 2.09
CA HIS A 439 -10.64 19.01 0.91
C HIS A 439 -9.37 19.63 0.30
N TYR A 440 -8.23 19.59 0.98
CA TYR A 440 -6.99 20.08 0.40
C TYR A 440 -6.47 19.15 -0.69
N GLY A 441 -6.52 19.63 -1.93
CA GLY A 441 -5.77 19.07 -3.04
C GLY A 441 -6.27 17.79 -3.67
N PHE A 442 -7.36 17.21 -3.19
CA PHE A 442 -7.77 15.90 -3.69
C PHE A 442 -8.65 15.94 -4.93
N THR A 443 -9.30 17.05 -5.24
CA THR A 443 -10.22 17.12 -6.39
C THR A 443 -10.20 18.44 -7.12
N TYR A 444 -10.18 18.38 -8.45
CA TYR A 444 -10.38 19.52 -9.36
C TYR A 444 -11.35 19.10 -10.47
N THR A 445 -12.41 19.88 -10.70
CA THR A 445 -13.46 19.53 -11.65
C THR A 445 -13.57 20.53 -12.82
N GLY A 446 -12.62 21.46 -13.01
CA GLY A 446 -12.67 22.48 -14.04
C GLY A 446 -13.41 23.76 -13.60
N ASP A 447 -14.41 23.66 -12.71
CA ASP A 447 -15.11 24.81 -12.11
C ASP A 447 -14.46 25.36 -10.84
N GLY A 448 -13.32 24.83 -10.47
CA GLY A 448 -12.64 25.04 -9.21
C GLY A 448 -12.62 23.75 -8.36
N TYR A 449 -12.06 23.85 -7.17
CA TYR A 449 -11.95 22.70 -6.28
C TYR A 449 -13.32 22.29 -5.77
N TYR A 450 -13.66 21.03 -5.94
CA TYR A 450 -14.89 20.49 -5.39
C TYR A 450 -14.64 19.98 -3.97
N PRO A 451 -15.45 20.33 -2.99
CA PRO A 451 -16.53 21.32 -2.95
C PRO A 451 -16.11 22.67 -2.35
N TYR A 452 -14.83 22.99 -2.34
CA TYR A 452 -14.29 24.17 -1.66
C TYR A 452 -14.78 25.46 -2.33
N LYS A 453 -15.93 25.89 -1.89
CA LYS A 453 -16.35 27.28 -1.97
C LYS A 453 -16.00 27.90 -0.63
N GLY A 454 -14.80 28.54 -0.55
CA GLY A 454 -14.43 29.34 0.59
C GLY A 454 -15.45 30.42 0.92
#